data_d808ce67b70ea1578d234ddb6f6bb2f2
#
_entry.id   d808ce67b70ea1578d234ddb6f6bb2f2
#
_cell.length_a   1.000
_cell.length_b   1.000
_cell.length_c   1.000
_cell.angle_alpha   90.00
_cell.angle_beta   90.00
_cell.angle_gamma   90.00
#
_symmetry.space_group_name_H-M   'P 1'
#
loop_
_entity.id
_entity.type
_entity.pdbx_description
1 polymer ?
#
loop_
_entity_poly.entity_id
_entity_poly.type
_entity_poly.pdbx_seq_one_letter_code
_entity_poly.pdbx_strand_id
1 'polypeptide(L)'
;VVVGLSGGADSVCLFLILEELRKKIGFEILAVHVNHGIRGEEAKADEEFVKTLCEKKEIPCRSVSVDIPKMAVEYRMSEEEAGRTARREIFEQAAEEWGGTRIALAHHQDDNAETFFLHLARGSGLRGLGGIYPVNGMYIRPLLCVGRKEIEDYLKGREMPYCIDATNMEDAYMRNRIRNHVIPYFKENINEKTVEHMNRSMDQLREIWDYMERQTESAYQICTCLLYTSPSPRDS
;
A
#
# COMPACT_ATOMS: atom_id res chain seq x y z
N VAL A 1 -2.61 -9.90 12.40
CA VAL A 1 -2.50 -9.01 11.23
C VAL A 1 -3.27 -7.73 11.51
N VAL A 2 -2.64 -6.56 11.35
CA VAL A 2 -3.32 -5.27 11.33
C VAL A 2 -3.76 -4.98 9.90
N VAL A 3 -5.02 -4.60 9.68
CA VAL A 3 -5.53 -4.24 8.35
C VAL A 3 -5.99 -2.78 8.32
N GLY A 4 -5.46 -2.01 7.36
CA GLY A 4 -5.94 -0.65 7.10
C GLY A 4 -7.31 -0.70 6.42
N LEU A 5 -8.36 -0.22 7.09
CA LEU A 5 -9.74 -0.27 6.63
C LEU A 5 -10.32 1.14 6.51
N SER A 6 -10.30 1.71 5.31
CA SER A 6 -10.84 3.05 5.04
C SER A 6 -12.35 3.09 4.79
N GLY A 7 -12.97 1.95 4.51
CA GLY A 7 -14.36 1.84 4.05
C GLY A 7 -14.51 1.78 2.52
N GLY A 8 -13.51 2.20 1.76
CA GLY A 8 -13.53 2.10 0.30
C GLY A 8 -13.40 0.66 -0.21
N ALA A 9 -13.79 0.43 -1.47
CA ALA A 9 -13.88 -0.90 -2.08
C ALA A 9 -12.65 -1.78 -1.86
N ASP A 10 -11.45 -1.25 -2.10
CA ASP A 10 -10.20 -2.02 -2.00
C ASP A 10 -9.96 -2.52 -0.57
N SER A 11 -10.14 -1.63 0.42
CA SER A 11 -9.94 -1.95 1.82
C SER A 11 -11.00 -2.91 2.37
N VAL A 12 -12.25 -2.79 1.91
CA VAL A 12 -13.34 -3.71 2.26
C VAL A 12 -13.10 -5.08 1.63
N CYS A 13 -12.66 -5.13 0.37
CA CYS A 13 -12.30 -6.38 -0.30
C CYS A 13 -11.17 -7.11 0.47
N LEU A 14 -10.08 -6.39 0.79
CA LEU A 14 -8.97 -6.93 1.56
C LEU A 14 -9.44 -7.47 2.92
N PHE A 15 -10.25 -6.70 3.64
CA PHE A 15 -10.79 -7.08 4.94
C PHE A 15 -11.59 -8.38 4.87
N LEU A 16 -12.49 -8.53 3.88
CA LEU A 16 -13.29 -9.73 3.69
C LEU A 16 -12.45 -10.96 3.34
N ILE A 17 -11.45 -10.79 2.45
CA ILE A 17 -10.52 -11.87 2.10
C ILE A 17 -9.72 -12.32 3.33
N LEU A 18 -9.20 -11.38 4.11
CA LEU A 18 -8.48 -11.71 5.34
C LEU A 18 -9.39 -12.38 6.39
N GLU A 19 -10.66 -11.95 6.50
CA GLU A 19 -11.65 -12.57 7.37
C GLU A 19 -11.93 -14.02 6.98
N GLU A 20 -12.03 -14.34 5.68
CA GLU A 20 -12.17 -15.70 5.20
C GLU A 20 -10.90 -16.54 5.45
N LEU A 21 -9.72 -15.94 5.22
CA LEU A 21 -8.45 -16.63 5.41
C LEU A 21 -8.15 -16.93 6.87
N ARG A 22 -8.50 -16.02 7.82
CA ARG A 22 -8.27 -16.26 9.25
C ARG A 22 -8.95 -17.55 9.75
N LYS A 23 -10.12 -17.88 9.19
CA LYS A 23 -10.85 -19.11 9.52
C LYS A 23 -10.16 -20.39 9.04
N LYS A 24 -9.33 -20.26 7.99
CA LYS A 24 -8.63 -21.40 7.37
C LYS A 24 -7.22 -21.61 7.93
N ILE A 25 -6.50 -20.51 8.20
CA ILE A 25 -5.08 -20.58 8.59
C ILE A 25 -4.84 -20.18 10.06
N GLY A 26 -5.83 -19.63 10.75
CA GLY A 26 -5.78 -19.40 12.20
C GLY A 26 -4.87 -18.23 12.61
N PHE A 27 -5.20 -17.00 12.17
CA PHE A 27 -4.55 -15.77 12.64
C PHE A 27 -5.58 -14.75 13.11
N GLU A 28 -5.15 -13.82 13.95
CA GLU A 28 -6.00 -12.74 14.45
C GLU A 28 -5.91 -11.51 13.56
N ILE A 29 -7.01 -10.73 13.48
CA ILE A 29 -7.11 -9.48 12.73
C ILE A 29 -7.49 -8.35 13.68
N LEU A 30 -6.79 -7.21 13.56
CA LEU A 30 -7.19 -5.91 14.08
C LEU A 30 -7.44 -4.98 12.89
N ALA A 31 -8.66 -4.47 12.74
CA ALA A 31 -8.96 -3.43 11.77
C ALA A 31 -8.59 -2.05 12.34
N VAL A 32 -7.91 -1.24 11.52
CA VAL A 32 -7.55 0.13 11.90
C VAL A 32 -8.10 1.10 10.85
N HIS A 33 -8.97 2.00 11.30
CA HIS A 33 -9.50 3.10 10.50
C HIS A 33 -8.81 4.40 10.88
N VAL A 34 -8.39 5.17 9.88
CA VAL A 34 -7.78 6.49 10.08
C VAL A 34 -8.68 7.56 9.48
N ASN A 35 -9.28 8.37 10.35
CA ASN A 35 -10.07 9.53 9.95
C ASN A 35 -9.14 10.74 9.83
N HIS A 36 -9.07 11.32 8.63
CA HIS A 36 -8.15 12.41 8.31
C HIS A 36 -8.64 13.80 8.74
N GLY A 37 -9.84 13.91 9.32
CA GLY A 37 -10.41 15.18 9.79
C GLY A 37 -10.79 16.17 8.70
N ILE A 38 -10.71 15.80 7.42
CA ILE A 38 -10.89 16.71 6.28
C ILE A 38 -12.36 16.84 5.87
N ARG A 39 -13.19 15.79 6.04
CA ARG A 39 -14.51 15.68 5.41
C ARG A 39 -15.71 15.81 6.38
N GLY A 40 -15.52 16.20 7.62
CA GLY A 40 -16.60 16.44 8.57
C GLY A 40 -17.59 15.27 8.72
N GLU A 41 -18.84 15.44 8.26
CA GLU A 41 -19.91 14.44 8.40
C GLU A 41 -19.69 13.17 7.55
N GLU A 42 -19.10 13.28 6.35
CA GLU A 42 -18.80 12.11 5.50
C GLU A 42 -17.78 11.19 6.17
N ALA A 43 -16.74 11.76 6.78
CA ALA A 43 -15.73 10.98 7.51
C ALA A 43 -16.32 10.24 8.72
N LYS A 44 -17.37 10.81 9.37
CA LYS A 44 -18.11 10.12 10.44
C LYS A 44 -18.95 8.96 9.90
N ALA A 45 -19.58 9.13 8.73
CA ALA A 45 -20.34 8.07 8.08
C ALA A 45 -19.43 6.90 7.68
N ASP A 46 -18.25 7.19 7.13
CA ASP A 46 -17.25 6.17 6.79
C ASP A 46 -16.77 5.41 8.04
N GLU A 47 -16.51 6.12 9.13
CA GLU A 47 -16.12 5.53 10.41
C GLU A 47 -17.21 4.60 10.98
N GLU A 48 -18.47 5.04 10.95
CA GLU A 48 -19.62 4.26 11.43
C GLU A 48 -19.84 3.01 10.57
N PHE A 49 -19.68 3.14 9.23
CA PHE A 49 -19.73 2.01 8.32
C PHE A 49 -18.66 0.97 8.68
N VAL A 50 -17.41 1.41 8.89
CA VAL A 50 -16.28 0.54 9.23
C VAL A 50 -16.53 -0.17 10.57
N LYS A 51 -16.99 0.55 11.61
CA LYS A 51 -17.32 -0.03 12.93
C LYS A 51 -18.40 -1.08 12.80
N THR A 52 -19.51 -0.77 12.11
CA THR A 52 -20.60 -1.71 11.87
C THR A 52 -20.16 -2.96 11.13
N LEU A 53 -19.28 -2.81 10.13
CA LEU A 53 -18.72 -3.94 9.37
C LEU A 53 -17.87 -4.84 10.27
N CYS A 54 -17.02 -4.25 11.11
CA CYS A 54 -16.16 -4.98 12.05
C CYS A 54 -16.98 -5.72 13.11
N GLU A 55 -18.01 -5.08 13.67
CA GLU A 55 -18.93 -5.71 14.64
C GLU A 55 -19.65 -6.93 14.05
N LYS A 56 -20.20 -6.80 12.84
CA LYS A 56 -20.84 -7.92 12.12
C LYS A 56 -19.92 -9.10 11.86
N LYS A 57 -18.61 -8.87 11.80
CA LYS A 57 -17.58 -9.88 11.54
C LYS A 57 -16.84 -10.33 12.80
N GLU A 58 -17.21 -9.79 13.95
CA GLU A 58 -16.58 -10.08 15.26
C GLU A 58 -15.04 -9.84 15.17
N ILE A 59 -14.64 -8.73 14.56
CA ILE A 59 -13.25 -8.30 14.43
C ILE A 59 -13.05 -7.00 15.22
N PRO A 60 -12.06 -6.93 16.11
CA PRO A 60 -11.75 -5.69 16.83
C PRO A 60 -11.38 -4.57 15.84
N CYS A 61 -11.92 -3.37 16.13
CA CYS A 61 -11.69 -2.18 15.32
C CYS A 61 -11.14 -1.04 16.18
N ARG A 62 -10.08 -0.40 15.68
CA ARG A 62 -9.52 0.83 16.25
C ARG A 62 -9.72 1.96 15.26
N SER A 63 -10.39 3.04 15.69
CA SER A 63 -10.53 4.27 14.91
C SER A 63 -9.64 5.36 15.52
N VAL A 64 -8.88 6.06 14.67
CA VAL A 64 -7.98 7.14 15.07
C VAL A 64 -8.24 8.35 14.18
N SER A 65 -8.47 9.52 14.79
CA SER A 65 -8.65 10.79 14.07
C SER A 65 -7.35 11.58 14.09
N VAL A 66 -6.95 12.12 12.94
CA VAL A 66 -5.76 12.97 12.76
C VAL A 66 -6.14 14.23 11.98
N ASP A 67 -5.70 15.37 12.44
CA ASP A 67 -5.82 16.65 11.72
C ASP A 67 -4.67 16.77 10.72
N ILE A 68 -4.88 16.23 9.50
CA ILE A 68 -3.86 16.22 8.45
C ILE A 68 -3.47 17.63 7.98
N PRO A 69 -4.39 18.59 7.77
CA PRO A 69 -4.01 19.96 7.42
C PRO A 69 -3.07 20.60 8.45
N LYS A 70 -3.36 20.43 9.75
CA LYS A 70 -2.49 20.93 10.81
C LYS A 70 -1.10 20.27 10.78
N MET A 71 -1.06 18.95 10.63
CA MET A 71 0.18 18.19 10.53
C MET A 71 1.01 18.62 9.32
N ALA A 72 0.40 18.84 8.16
CA ALA A 72 1.08 19.29 6.94
C ALA A 72 1.77 20.66 7.14
N VAL A 73 1.10 21.60 7.81
CA VAL A 73 1.68 22.92 8.12
C VAL A 73 2.81 22.80 9.14
N GLU A 74 2.63 22.03 10.20
CA GLU A 74 3.60 21.87 11.29
C GLU A 74 4.93 21.26 10.79
N TYR A 75 4.83 20.19 9.96
CA TYR A 75 6.01 19.48 9.43
C TYR A 75 6.47 19.96 8.06
N ARG A 76 5.85 21.02 7.50
CA ARG A 76 6.19 21.62 6.19
C ARG A 76 6.20 20.60 5.05
N MET A 77 5.20 19.75 5.00
CA MET A 77 5.03 18.74 3.97
C MET A 77 3.68 18.89 3.27
N SER A 78 3.46 18.20 2.15
CA SER A 78 2.15 18.16 1.50
C SER A 78 1.13 17.38 2.35
N GLU A 79 -0.17 17.68 2.19
CA GLU A 79 -1.24 16.92 2.89
C GLU A 79 -1.21 15.42 2.51
N GLU A 80 -0.85 15.09 1.26
CA GLU A 80 -0.68 13.70 0.83
C GLU A 80 0.43 12.99 1.63
N GLU A 81 1.56 13.65 1.79
CA GLU A 81 2.70 13.13 2.55
C GLU A 81 2.40 13.04 4.04
N ALA A 82 1.75 14.07 4.61
CA ALA A 82 1.29 14.07 6.00
C ALA A 82 0.31 12.92 6.28
N GLY A 83 -0.67 12.73 5.40
CA GLY A 83 -1.64 11.62 5.51
C GLY A 83 -0.98 10.24 5.37
N ARG A 84 0.05 10.12 4.55
CA ARG A 84 0.82 8.88 4.40
C ARG A 84 1.67 8.59 5.65
N THR A 85 2.33 9.60 6.19
CA THR A 85 3.14 9.51 7.41
C THR A 85 2.27 9.16 8.61
N ALA A 86 1.18 9.89 8.83
CA ALA A 86 0.24 9.62 9.92
C ALA A 86 -0.33 8.19 9.87
N ARG A 87 -0.76 7.72 8.68
CA ARG A 87 -1.24 6.33 8.53
C ARG A 87 -0.18 5.30 8.90
N ARG A 88 1.06 5.55 8.48
CA ARG A 88 2.18 4.66 8.77
C ARG A 88 2.41 4.55 10.28
N GLU A 89 2.53 5.67 10.96
CA GLU A 89 2.76 5.74 12.42
C GLU A 89 1.62 5.06 13.19
N ILE A 90 0.36 5.33 12.82
CA ILE A 90 -0.81 4.74 13.46
C ILE A 90 -0.85 3.21 13.28
N PHE A 91 -0.56 2.72 12.08
CA PHE A 91 -0.56 1.28 11.82
C PHE A 91 0.59 0.57 12.54
N GLU A 92 1.80 1.16 12.57
CA GLU A 92 2.95 0.63 13.27
C GLU A 92 2.70 0.61 14.79
N GLN A 93 2.17 1.69 15.36
CA GLN A 93 1.78 1.75 16.77
C GLN A 93 0.68 0.72 17.11
N ALA A 94 -0.35 0.63 16.28
CA ALA A 94 -1.41 -0.36 16.49
C ALA A 94 -0.88 -1.80 16.43
N ALA A 95 0.07 -2.07 15.52
CA ALA A 95 0.71 -3.38 15.43
C ALA A 95 1.56 -3.68 16.67
N GLU A 96 2.34 -2.73 17.16
CA GLU A 96 3.17 -2.88 18.35
C GLU A 96 2.31 -3.15 19.60
N GLU A 97 1.30 -2.31 19.86
CA GLU A 97 0.42 -2.42 21.04
C GLU A 97 -0.41 -3.72 21.03
N TRP A 98 -0.81 -4.18 19.85
CA TRP A 98 -1.64 -5.39 19.72
C TRP A 98 -0.82 -6.68 19.52
N GLY A 99 0.50 -6.59 19.37
CA GLY A 99 1.38 -7.72 19.08
C GLY A 99 1.24 -8.22 17.64
N GLY A 100 0.87 -7.32 16.70
CA GLY A 100 0.71 -7.64 15.29
C GLY A 100 2.06 -7.78 14.56
N THR A 101 2.23 -8.84 13.80
CA THR A 101 3.46 -9.12 13.05
C THR A 101 3.43 -8.63 11.61
N ARG A 102 2.26 -8.33 11.08
CA ARG A 102 2.04 -7.85 9.70
C ARG A 102 0.98 -6.76 9.65
N ILE A 103 1.18 -5.82 8.72
CA ILE A 103 0.25 -4.73 8.38
C ILE A 103 -0.19 -4.92 6.94
N ALA A 104 -1.47 -5.21 6.71
CA ALA A 104 -2.03 -5.44 5.39
C ALA A 104 -2.64 -4.15 4.81
N LEU A 105 -2.21 -3.79 3.61
CA LEU A 105 -2.69 -2.62 2.86
C LEU A 105 -3.33 -3.06 1.54
N ALA A 106 -4.40 -2.37 1.13
CA ALA A 106 -5.23 -2.72 -0.01
C ALA A 106 -4.74 -2.17 -1.36
N HIS A 107 -3.42 -2.04 -1.57
CA HIS A 107 -2.90 -1.67 -2.88
C HIS A 107 -3.12 -2.80 -3.89
N HIS A 108 -3.52 -2.43 -5.11
CA HIS A 108 -3.85 -3.34 -6.21
C HIS A 108 -3.04 -3.02 -7.47
N GLN A 109 -3.27 -3.74 -8.58
CA GLN A 109 -2.52 -3.60 -9.84
C GLN A 109 -2.57 -2.20 -10.42
N ASP A 110 -3.71 -1.52 -10.36
CA ASP A 110 -3.84 -0.17 -10.91
C ASP A 110 -3.03 0.84 -10.09
N ASP A 111 -2.99 0.73 -8.74
CA ASP A 111 -2.10 1.55 -7.88
C ASP A 111 -0.63 1.35 -8.21
N ASN A 112 -0.26 0.10 -8.53
CA ASN A 112 1.10 -0.24 -8.91
C ASN A 112 1.47 0.40 -10.26
N ALA A 113 0.56 0.38 -11.24
CA ALA A 113 0.73 1.04 -12.53
C ALA A 113 0.85 2.58 -12.38
N GLU A 114 0.03 3.20 -11.52
CA GLU A 114 0.17 4.62 -11.18
C GLU A 114 1.56 4.93 -10.62
N THR A 115 2.04 4.09 -9.70
CA THR A 115 3.35 4.23 -9.07
C THR A 115 4.48 4.06 -10.10
N PHE A 116 4.33 3.14 -11.03
CA PHE A 116 5.29 2.95 -12.13
C PHE A 116 5.43 4.21 -12.97
N PHE A 117 4.32 4.81 -13.43
CA PHE A 117 4.36 6.06 -14.19
C PHE A 117 4.99 7.21 -13.41
N LEU A 118 4.66 7.35 -12.12
CA LEU A 118 5.27 8.39 -11.27
C LEU A 118 6.78 8.21 -11.13
N HIS A 119 7.23 6.99 -10.93
CA HIS A 119 8.65 6.67 -10.79
C HIS A 119 9.39 6.83 -12.12
N LEU A 120 8.81 6.39 -13.22
CA LEU A 120 9.36 6.57 -14.56
C LEU A 120 9.55 8.06 -14.90
N ALA A 121 8.52 8.87 -14.64
CA ALA A 121 8.56 10.31 -14.88
C ALA A 121 9.60 11.06 -14.01
N ARG A 122 9.95 10.48 -12.85
CA ARG A 122 10.98 11.01 -11.94
C ARG A 122 12.40 10.49 -12.24
N GLY A 123 12.57 9.63 -13.25
CA GLY A 123 13.85 9.05 -13.61
C GLY A 123 14.37 8.01 -12.61
N SER A 124 13.48 7.27 -11.96
CA SER A 124 13.85 6.23 -11.01
C SER A 124 14.61 5.09 -11.69
N GLY A 125 15.63 4.53 -11.01
CA GLY A 125 16.34 3.32 -11.43
C GLY A 125 15.55 2.04 -11.22
N LEU A 126 16.17 0.87 -11.44
CA LEU A 126 15.54 -0.46 -11.40
C LEU A 126 14.68 -0.70 -10.16
N ARG A 127 15.19 -0.39 -8.97
CA ARG A 127 14.46 -0.58 -7.71
C ARG A 127 13.15 0.22 -7.69
N GLY A 128 13.18 1.49 -8.10
CA GLY A 128 11.98 2.33 -8.15
C GLY A 128 10.99 1.88 -9.21
N LEU A 129 11.48 1.48 -10.39
CA LEU A 129 10.66 0.96 -11.48
C LEU A 129 10.05 -0.42 -11.18
N GLY A 130 10.53 -1.14 -10.17
CA GLY A 130 9.88 -2.32 -9.62
C GLY A 130 8.51 -2.03 -8.97
N GLY A 131 8.15 -0.74 -8.79
CA GLY A 131 6.84 -0.31 -8.28
C GLY A 131 6.63 -0.65 -6.80
N ILE A 132 5.40 -1.03 -6.45
CA ILE A 132 5.02 -1.39 -5.10
C ILE A 132 5.39 -2.85 -4.82
N TYR A 133 6.16 -3.09 -3.75
CA TYR A 133 6.55 -4.46 -3.36
C TYR A 133 5.42 -5.16 -2.62
N PRO A 134 5.14 -6.45 -2.92
CA PRO A 134 4.13 -7.25 -2.21
C PRO A 134 4.39 -7.34 -0.70
N VAL A 135 5.67 -7.45 -0.33
CA VAL A 135 6.15 -7.46 1.06
C VAL A 135 7.26 -6.43 1.21
N ASN A 136 7.17 -5.59 2.26
CA ASN A 136 8.20 -4.64 2.61
C ASN A 136 8.23 -4.49 4.14
N GLY A 137 9.18 -5.14 4.80
CA GLY A 137 9.22 -5.24 6.26
C GLY A 137 7.97 -5.91 6.80
N MET A 138 7.24 -5.25 7.69
CA MET A 138 5.96 -5.76 8.21
C MET A 138 4.76 -5.50 7.29
N TYR A 139 4.91 -4.69 6.25
CA TYR A 139 3.83 -4.37 5.32
C TYR A 139 3.64 -5.46 4.28
N ILE A 140 2.38 -5.90 4.10
CA ILE A 140 1.97 -6.85 3.06
C ILE A 140 0.85 -6.23 2.21
N ARG A 141 0.77 -6.62 0.93
CA ARG A 141 -0.21 -6.10 -0.03
C ARG A 141 -0.84 -7.25 -0.81
N PRO A 142 -1.77 -7.97 -0.18
CA PRO A 142 -2.35 -9.18 -0.77
C PRO A 142 -3.10 -8.96 -2.09
N LEU A 143 -3.66 -7.74 -2.31
CA LEU A 143 -4.42 -7.42 -3.51
C LEU A 143 -3.54 -6.95 -4.69
N LEU A 144 -2.21 -6.93 -4.55
CA LEU A 144 -1.34 -6.44 -5.62
C LEU A 144 -1.38 -7.30 -6.90
N CYS A 145 -1.90 -8.53 -6.80
CA CYS A 145 -2.08 -9.47 -7.90
C CYS A 145 -3.41 -9.34 -8.66
N VAL A 146 -4.35 -8.47 -8.21
CA VAL A 146 -5.65 -8.28 -8.83
C VAL A 146 -5.88 -6.84 -9.26
N GLY A 147 -6.72 -6.64 -10.28
CA GLY A 147 -7.10 -5.32 -10.78
C GLY A 147 -8.35 -4.76 -10.07
N ARG A 148 -8.58 -3.46 -10.22
CA ARG A 148 -9.72 -2.75 -9.65
C ARG A 148 -11.07 -3.39 -10.01
N LYS A 149 -11.24 -3.79 -11.26
CA LYS A 149 -12.47 -4.43 -11.73
C LYS A 149 -12.77 -5.74 -11.01
N GLU A 150 -11.75 -6.57 -10.78
CA GLU A 150 -11.91 -7.84 -10.06
C GLU A 150 -12.34 -7.61 -8.61
N ILE A 151 -11.82 -6.55 -7.96
CA ILE A 151 -12.24 -6.14 -6.61
C ILE A 151 -13.70 -5.74 -6.59
N GLU A 152 -14.15 -4.92 -7.55
CA GLU A 152 -15.54 -4.47 -7.64
C GLU A 152 -16.49 -5.62 -7.96
N ASP A 153 -16.13 -6.52 -8.87
CA ASP A 153 -16.90 -7.73 -9.20
C ASP A 153 -17.02 -8.67 -8.00
N TYR A 154 -15.94 -8.83 -7.21
CA TYR A 154 -15.94 -9.60 -5.98
C TYR A 154 -16.92 -9.04 -4.93
N LEU A 155 -16.91 -7.74 -4.70
CA LEU A 155 -17.81 -7.08 -3.75
C LEU A 155 -19.26 -7.12 -4.23
N LYS A 156 -19.50 -6.90 -5.52
CA LYS A 156 -20.82 -6.99 -6.14
C LYS A 156 -21.40 -8.39 -6.03
N GLY A 157 -20.60 -9.42 -6.28
CA GLY A 157 -21.04 -10.82 -6.15
C GLY A 157 -21.41 -11.22 -4.71
N ARG A 158 -20.99 -10.42 -3.70
CA ARG A 158 -21.33 -10.60 -2.29
C ARG A 158 -22.37 -9.60 -1.77
N GLU A 159 -22.89 -8.75 -2.64
CA GLU A 159 -23.80 -7.64 -2.26
C GLU A 159 -23.24 -6.79 -1.11
N MET A 160 -21.90 -6.65 -1.08
CA MET A 160 -21.22 -5.92 -0.01
C MET A 160 -21.10 -4.45 -0.37
N PRO A 161 -21.71 -3.54 0.42
CA PRO A 161 -21.58 -2.10 0.24
C PRO A 161 -20.18 -1.64 0.62
N TYR A 162 -19.78 -0.48 0.07
CA TYR A 162 -18.56 0.24 0.40
C TYR A 162 -18.75 1.75 0.22
N CYS A 163 -17.91 2.54 0.86
CA CYS A 163 -17.94 4.00 0.73
C CYS A 163 -17.29 4.45 -0.58
N ILE A 164 -17.92 5.40 -1.26
CA ILE A 164 -17.37 5.99 -2.50
C ILE A 164 -16.75 7.33 -2.16
N ASP A 165 -15.44 7.45 -2.42
CA ASP A 165 -14.69 8.67 -2.19
C ASP A 165 -14.81 9.63 -3.39
N ALA A 166 -15.56 10.74 -3.22
CA ALA A 166 -15.77 11.74 -4.26
C ALA A 166 -14.46 12.45 -4.69
N THR A 167 -13.45 12.54 -3.83
CA THR A 167 -12.16 13.19 -4.14
C THR A 167 -11.29 12.41 -5.12
N ASN A 168 -11.61 11.15 -5.39
CA ASN A 168 -10.93 10.36 -6.44
C ASN A 168 -11.10 10.94 -7.85
N MET A 169 -12.11 11.79 -8.06
CA MET A 169 -12.38 12.43 -9.36
C MET A 169 -11.62 13.76 -9.55
N GLU A 170 -10.96 14.27 -8.51
CA GLU A 170 -10.25 15.54 -8.59
C GLU A 170 -8.83 15.35 -9.14
N ASP A 171 -8.47 16.14 -10.17
CA ASP A 171 -7.13 16.13 -10.78
C ASP A 171 -6.08 16.94 -10.00
N ALA A 172 -6.36 17.29 -8.75
CA ALA A 172 -5.45 18.06 -7.89
C ALA A 172 -4.10 17.37 -7.69
N TYR A 173 -4.13 16.04 -7.57
CA TYR A 173 -2.94 15.23 -7.32
C TYR A 173 -2.41 14.58 -8.59
N MET A 174 -1.07 14.53 -8.73
CA MET A 174 -0.40 13.89 -9.88
C MET A 174 -0.87 12.45 -10.10
N ARG A 175 -1.12 11.73 -9.01
CA ARG A 175 -1.59 10.34 -9.04
C ARG A 175 -2.98 10.23 -9.67
N ASN A 176 -3.90 11.13 -9.32
CA ASN A 176 -5.23 11.17 -9.91
C ASN A 176 -5.16 11.49 -11.40
N ARG A 177 -4.27 12.39 -11.84
CA ARG A 177 -4.07 12.68 -13.27
C ARG A 177 -3.60 11.46 -14.06
N ILE A 178 -2.70 10.65 -13.48
CA ILE A 178 -2.26 9.40 -14.11
C ILE A 178 -3.43 8.42 -14.20
N ARG A 179 -4.20 8.26 -13.11
CA ARG A 179 -5.38 7.39 -13.03
C ARG A 179 -6.46 7.78 -14.02
N ASN A 180 -6.77 9.07 -14.10
CA ASN A 180 -7.93 9.57 -14.86
C ASN A 180 -7.61 9.81 -16.35
N HIS A 181 -6.36 10.05 -16.72
CA HIS A 181 -6.00 10.43 -18.10
C HIS A 181 -4.95 9.52 -18.74
N VAL A 182 -3.85 9.20 -18.02
CA VAL A 182 -2.73 8.46 -18.64
C VAL A 182 -3.08 7.00 -18.83
N ILE A 183 -3.49 6.32 -17.76
CA ILE A 183 -3.82 4.88 -17.81
C ILE A 183 -4.99 4.61 -18.77
N PRO A 184 -6.11 5.38 -18.77
CA PRO A 184 -7.18 5.19 -19.74
C PRO A 184 -6.71 5.39 -21.17
N TYR A 185 -5.91 6.43 -21.45
CA TYR A 185 -5.36 6.65 -22.79
C TYR A 185 -4.57 5.43 -23.30
N PHE A 186 -3.72 4.83 -22.46
CA PHE A 186 -2.98 3.63 -22.84
C PHE A 186 -3.88 2.42 -23.06
N LYS A 187 -4.89 2.23 -22.19
CA LYS A 187 -5.86 1.13 -22.33
C LYS A 187 -6.67 1.23 -23.63
N GLU A 188 -7.13 2.42 -23.98
CA GLU A 188 -8.01 2.64 -25.12
C GLU A 188 -7.27 2.71 -26.46
N ASN A 189 -6.09 3.35 -26.48
CA ASN A 189 -5.42 3.69 -27.75
C ASN A 189 -4.18 2.82 -28.05
N ILE A 190 -3.65 2.10 -27.04
CA ILE A 190 -2.43 1.30 -27.23
C ILE A 190 -2.71 -0.18 -26.95
N ASN A 191 -3.15 -0.53 -25.74
CA ASN A 191 -3.42 -1.92 -25.38
C ASN A 191 -4.33 -1.98 -24.14
N GLU A 192 -5.49 -2.65 -24.26
CA GLU A 192 -6.44 -2.83 -23.17
C GLU A 192 -5.79 -3.48 -21.92
N LYS A 193 -4.81 -4.38 -22.11
CA LYS A 193 -4.08 -5.06 -21.04
C LYS A 193 -2.86 -4.30 -20.52
N THR A 194 -2.78 -2.98 -20.77
CA THR A 194 -1.61 -2.17 -20.37
C THR A 194 -1.25 -2.35 -18.89
N VAL A 195 -2.21 -2.31 -17.97
CA VAL A 195 -1.97 -2.45 -16.52
C VAL A 195 -1.40 -3.82 -16.19
N GLU A 196 -1.94 -4.89 -16.78
CA GLU A 196 -1.44 -6.26 -16.60
C GLU A 196 0.02 -6.39 -17.09
N HIS A 197 0.30 -5.88 -18.31
CA HIS A 197 1.64 -5.91 -18.88
C HIS A 197 2.66 -5.10 -18.06
N MET A 198 2.26 -3.93 -17.56
CA MET A 198 3.10 -3.12 -16.68
C MET A 198 3.42 -3.85 -15.38
N ASN A 199 2.42 -4.47 -14.74
CA ASN A 199 2.63 -5.24 -13.53
C ASN A 199 3.59 -6.40 -13.76
N ARG A 200 3.43 -7.14 -14.86
CA ARG A 200 4.36 -8.22 -15.26
C ARG A 200 5.79 -7.70 -15.45
N SER A 201 5.95 -6.54 -16.08
CA SER A 201 7.28 -5.92 -16.24
C SER A 201 7.89 -5.51 -14.92
N MET A 202 7.08 -4.96 -14.00
CA MET A 202 7.53 -4.62 -12.65
C MET A 202 7.95 -5.86 -11.84
N ASP A 203 7.24 -6.99 -11.99
CA ASP A 203 7.63 -8.27 -11.36
C ASP A 203 9.03 -8.70 -11.84
N GLN A 204 9.27 -8.66 -13.14
CA GLN A 204 10.59 -8.98 -13.72
C GLN A 204 11.69 -8.02 -13.23
N LEU A 205 11.41 -6.72 -13.13
CA LEU A 205 12.37 -5.74 -12.61
C LEU A 205 12.69 -6.00 -11.13
N ARG A 206 11.72 -6.41 -10.32
CA ARG A 206 11.93 -6.80 -8.92
C ARG A 206 12.81 -8.04 -8.81
N GLU A 207 12.56 -9.08 -9.62
CA GLU A 207 13.38 -10.29 -9.64
C GLU A 207 14.84 -10.00 -10.02
N ILE A 208 15.05 -9.14 -11.02
CA ILE A 208 16.38 -8.69 -11.43
C ILE A 208 17.05 -7.91 -10.30
N TRP A 209 16.34 -6.97 -9.67
CA TRP A 209 16.86 -6.18 -8.56
C TRP A 209 17.27 -7.07 -7.38
N ASP A 210 16.40 -7.98 -6.96
CA ASP A 210 16.65 -8.90 -5.85
C ASP A 210 17.84 -9.83 -6.12
N TYR A 211 18.03 -10.23 -7.37
CA TYR A 211 19.23 -10.98 -7.78
C TYR A 211 20.49 -10.14 -7.66
N MET A 212 20.46 -8.91 -8.18
CA MET A 212 21.61 -7.99 -8.11
C MET A 212 21.96 -7.64 -6.66
N GLU A 213 20.97 -7.38 -5.83
CA GLU A 213 21.16 -7.04 -4.40
C GLU A 213 21.84 -8.19 -3.66
N ARG A 214 21.37 -9.43 -3.86
CA ARG A 214 22.02 -10.62 -3.28
C ARG A 214 23.46 -10.82 -3.74
N GLN A 215 23.75 -10.60 -5.04
CA GLN A 215 25.12 -10.70 -5.58
C GLN A 215 26.02 -9.62 -4.99
N THR A 216 25.52 -8.39 -4.89
CA THR A 216 26.24 -7.26 -4.30
C THR A 216 26.56 -7.52 -2.83
N GLU A 217 25.57 -7.97 -2.03
CA GLU A 217 25.79 -8.30 -0.62
C GLU A 217 26.81 -9.42 -0.45
N SER A 218 26.73 -10.47 -1.26
CA SER A 218 27.70 -11.55 -1.23
C SER A 218 29.13 -11.08 -1.56
N ALA A 219 29.27 -10.22 -2.57
CA ALA A 219 30.56 -9.64 -2.92
C ALA A 219 31.09 -8.70 -1.81
N TYR A 220 30.20 -7.90 -1.21
CA TYR A 220 30.55 -7.02 -0.11
C TYR A 220 31.07 -7.78 1.11
N GLN A 221 30.42 -8.86 1.50
CA GLN A 221 30.85 -9.71 2.61
C GLN A 221 32.24 -10.31 2.36
N ILE A 222 32.53 -10.76 1.14
CA ILE A 222 33.85 -11.28 0.77
C ILE A 222 34.91 -10.15 0.88
N CYS A 223 34.63 -8.97 0.35
CA CYS A 223 35.57 -7.84 0.38
C CYS A 223 35.84 -7.33 1.79
N THR A 224 34.82 -7.25 2.65
CA THR A 224 34.99 -6.81 4.04
C THR A 224 35.75 -7.82 4.89
N CYS A 225 35.52 -9.12 4.66
CA CYS A 225 36.29 -10.18 5.37
C CYS A 225 37.79 -10.07 5.03
N LEU A 226 38.15 -9.80 3.79
CA LEU A 226 39.54 -9.62 3.35
C LEU A 226 40.22 -8.38 3.95
N LEU A 227 39.49 -7.29 4.15
CA LEU A 227 40.00 -6.06 4.77
C LEU A 227 40.33 -6.24 6.26
N TYR A 228 39.61 -7.07 6.99
CA TYR A 228 39.87 -7.37 8.41
C TYR A 228 41.00 -8.40 8.62
N THR A 229 41.37 -9.17 7.59
CA THR A 229 42.44 -10.21 7.67
C THR A 229 43.77 -9.73 7.12
N SER A 230 43.88 -8.58 6.48
CA SER A 230 45.13 -7.99 6.01
C SER A 230 45.65 -6.99 7.04
N PRO A 231 46.85 -7.20 7.64
CA PRO A 231 47.44 -6.21 8.52
C PRO A 231 47.69 -4.93 7.73
N SER A 232 47.36 -3.79 8.34
CA SER A 232 47.56 -2.49 7.73
C SER A 232 49.08 -2.28 7.43
N PRO A 233 49.45 -1.77 6.24
CA PRO A 233 50.84 -1.44 5.94
C PRO A 233 51.47 -0.38 6.88
N ARG A 234 50.69 0.16 7.81
CA ARG A 234 51.15 1.12 8.81
C ARG A 234 51.50 0.50 10.16
N ASP A 235 51.26 -0.80 10.32
CA ASP A 235 51.55 -1.54 11.57
C ASP A 235 52.82 -2.38 11.47
N SER A 236 53.67 -2.08 10.48
CA SER A 236 55.01 -2.67 10.29
C SER A 236 56.13 -1.62 10.43
#